data_e5dd1e30df76a61a18117b15d02a1d76
#
_entry.id   e5dd1e30df76a61a18117b15d02a1d76
#
_cell.length_a   1.000
_cell.length_b   1.000
_cell.length_c   1.000
_cell.angle_alpha   90.00
_cell.angle_beta   90.00
_cell.angle_gamma   90.00
#
_symmetry.space_group_name_H-M   'P 1'
#
loop_
_entity.id
_entity.type
_entity.pdbx_description
1 polymer ?
#
loop_
_entity_poly.entity_id
_entity_poly.type
_entity_poly.pdbx_seq_one_letter_code
_entity_poly.pdbx_strand_id
1 'polypeptide(L)'
;MSPVTISDSAVTYLKDLLYSQEEETNIKIFVSDPGTMKAETCIVYCKVGEEEEDDVLMEVGDLSVYLENESLPFLEDCKVDYHPDRFGGQLTI
;
A
#
# COMPACT_ATOMS: atom_id res chain seq x y z
N MET A 1 -15.36 -2.36 6.19
CA MET A 1 -14.37 -3.46 6.09
C MET A 1 -13.30 -3.07 5.07
N SER A 2 -12.04 -3.16 5.47
CA SER A 2 -10.95 -2.79 4.57
C SER A 2 -10.71 -3.89 3.55
N PRO A 3 -10.60 -3.58 2.24
CA PRO A 3 -10.31 -4.59 1.22
C PRO A 3 -8.91 -5.17 1.34
N VAL A 4 -7.99 -4.44 1.96
CA VAL A 4 -6.60 -4.87 2.15
C VAL A 4 -6.28 -4.90 3.63
N THR A 5 -5.62 -5.96 4.09
CA THR A 5 -5.15 -6.08 5.46
C THR A 5 -3.64 -5.81 5.49
N ILE A 6 -3.21 -4.90 6.35
CA ILE A 6 -1.79 -4.57 6.51
C ILE A 6 -1.41 -4.94 7.95
N SER A 7 -0.39 -5.80 8.10
CA SER A 7 0.06 -6.23 9.42
C SER A 7 0.69 -5.08 10.19
N ASP A 8 0.73 -5.18 11.53
CA ASP A 8 1.34 -4.14 12.38
C ASP A 8 2.80 -3.92 12.03
N SER A 9 3.54 -4.98 11.74
CA SER A 9 4.94 -4.85 11.35
C SER A 9 5.10 -4.15 10.00
N ALA A 10 4.20 -4.42 9.05
CA ALA A 10 4.20 -3.73 7.76
C ALA A 10 3.85 -2.25 7.93
N VAL A 11 2.88 -1.93 8.79
CA VAL A 11 2.53 -0.53 9.09
C VAL A 11 3.74 0.21 9.63
N THR A 12 4.43 -0.38 10.59
CA THR A 12 5.64 0.24 11.19
C THR A 12 6.71 0.47 10.13
N TYR A 13 6.95 -0.52 9.29
CA TYR A 13 7.94 -0.42 8.22
C TYR A 13 7.59 0.71 7.23
N LEU A 14 6.34 0.76 6.80
CA LEU A 14 5.88 1.78 5.85
C LEU A 14 5.93 3.19 6.46
N LYS A 15 5.59 3.33 7.74
CA LYS A 15 5.71 4.60 8.43
C LYS A 15 7.17 5.07 8.49
N ASP A 16 8.10 4.17 8.77
CA ASP A 16 9.52 4.51 8.78
C ASP A 16 10.00 4.98 7.41
N LEU A 17 9.53 4.33 6.34
CA LEU A 17 9.84 4.76 4.98
C LEU A 17 9.31 6.17 4.69
N LEU A 18 8.10 6.47 5.14
CA LEU A 18 7.50 7.78 4.93
C LEU A 18 8.23 8.88 5.69
N TYR A 19 8.74 8.59 6.88
CA TYR A 19 9.53 9.55 7.65
C TYR A 19 10.80 9.97 6.92
N SER A 20 11.34 9.13 6.07
CA SER A 20 12.56 9.43 5.33
C SER A 20 12.32 10.29 4.08
N GLN A 21 11.05 10.56 3.74
CA GLN A 21 10.72 11.39 2.59
C GLN A 21 10.78 12.87 2.96
N GLU A 22 11.31 13.70 2.07
CA GLU A 22 11.43 15.14 2.30
C GLU A 22 10.09 15.86 2.19
N GLU A 23 9.13 15.30 1.46
CA GLU A 23 7.81 15.86 1.27
C GLU A 23 6.76 14.97 1.92
N GLU A 24 5.61 15.56 2.26
CA GLU A 24 4.49 14.75 2.75
C GLU A 24 4.07 13.76 1.67
N THR A 25 4.12 12.49 2.04
CA THR A 25 3.88 11.39 1.11
C THR A 25 3.02 10.34 1.79
N ASN A 26 2.10 9.78 1.04
CA ASN A 26 1.28 8.65 1.49
C ASN A 26 1.66 7.41 0.67
N ILE A 27 1.04 6.30 1.02
CA ILE A 27 1.21 5.03 0.30
C ILE A 27 -0.01 4.84 -0.60
N LYS A 28 0.22 4.33 -1.80
CA LYS A 28 -0.85 3.95 -2.71
C LYS A 28 -0.67 2.48 -3.11
N ILE A 29 -1.76 1.73 -3.10
CA ILE A 29 -1.77 0.33 -3.51
C ILE A 29 -2.65 0.19 -4.73
N PHE A 30 -2.16 -0.48 -5.75
CA PHE A 30 -2.91 -0.74 -6.96
C PHE A 30 -2.49 -2.09 -7.56
N VAL A 31 -3.31 -2.59 -8.49
CA VAL A 31 -3.01 -3.83 -9.20
C VAL A 31 -2.62 -3.48 -10.63
N SER A 32 -1.44 -3.93 -11.05
CA SER A 32 -0.96 -3.80 -12.42
C SER A 32 -1.53 -4.94 -13.26
N ASP A 33 -1.94 -4.65 -14.49
CA ASP A 33 -2.54 -5.63 -15.41
C ASP A 33 -3.66 -6.46 -14.77
N PRO A 34 -4.68 -5.82 -14.17
CA PRO A 34 -5.72 -6.54 -13.46
C PRO A 34 -6.52 -7.47 -14.39
N GLY A 35 -6.90 -8.62 -13.83
CA GLY A 35 -7.68 -9.60 -14.58
C GLY A 35 -6.87 -10.48 -15.53
N THR A 36 -5.55 -10.37 -15.51
CA THR A 36 -4.67 -11.17 -16.36
C THR A 36 -3.75 -12.05 -15.52
N MET A 37 -3.05 -12.98 -16.15
CA MET A 37 -2.06 -13.83 -15.47
C MET A 37 -0.84 -13.04 -15.01
N LYS A 38 -0.66 -11.82 -15.49
CA LYS A 38 0.45 -10.95 -15.12
C LYS A 38 0.06 -9.95 -14.03
N ALA A 39 -1.12 -10.07 -13.45
CA ALA A 39 -1.59 -9.15 -12.41
C ALA A 39 -0.66 -9.16 -11.21
N GLU A 40 -0.21 -7.98 -10.79
CA GLU A 40 0.65 -7.82 -9.62
C GLU A 40 0.12 -6.68 -8.75
N THR A 41 0.08 -6.90 -7.44
CA THR A 41 -0.24 -5.85 -6.50
C THR A 41 1.00 -5.02 -6.24
N CYS A 42 0.90 -3.72 -6.44
CA CYS A 42 2.02 -2.79 -6.30
C CYS A 42 1.77 -1.81 -5.18
N ILE A 43 2.84 -1.48 -4.45
CA ILE A 43 2.82 -0.46 -3.41
C ILE A 43 3.80 0.63 -3.83
N VAL A 44 3.31 1.87 -3.91
CA VAL A 44 4.12 3.01 -4.36
C VAL A 44 3.93 4.20 -3.43
N TYR A 45 4.85 5.15 -3.50
CA TYR A 45 4.69 6.42 -2.81
C TYR A 45 3.74 7.31 -3.61
N CYS A 46 2.87 8.00 -2.89
CA CYS A 46 1.94 8.96 -3.48
C CYS A 46 2.07 10.27 -2.71
N LYS A 47 2.57 11.31 -3.34
CA LYS A 47 2.70 12.61 -2.69
C LYS A 47 1.33 13.20 -2.42
N VAL A 48 1.22 13.93 -1.31
CA VAL A 48 -0.04 14.63 -0.97
C VAL A 48 -0.40 15.58 -2.12
N GLY A 49 -1.61 15.44 -2.63
CA GLY A 49 -2.10 16.22 -3.76
C GLY A 49 -1.99 15.52 -5.12
N GLU A 50 -1.28 14.40 -5.19
CA GLU A 50 -1.15 13.63 -6.43
C GLU A 50 -2.16 12.47 -6.53
N GLU A 51 -2.92 12.23 -5.48
CA GLU A 51 -3.95 11.20 -5.49
C GLU A 51 -5.05 11.54 -6.50
N GLU A 52 -5.63 10.50 -7.10
CA GLU A 52 -6.73 10.67 -8.06
C GLU A 52 -8.05 10.90 -7.33
N GLU A 53 -9.01 11.57 -7.98
CA GLU A 53 -10.28 11.91 -7.36
C GLU A 53 -11.06 10.71 -6.87
N ASP A 54 -10.95 9.59 -7.56
CA ASP A 54 -11.68 8.38 -7.22
C ASP A 54 -10.86 7.39 -6.38
N ASP A 55 -9.65 7.77 -5.96
CA ASP A 55 -8.88 6.94 -5.03
C ASP A 55 -9.62 6.84 -3.70
N VAL A 56 -9.59 5.64 -3.13
CA VAL A 56 -10.22 5.36 -1.84
C VAL A 56 -9.18 5.47 -0.74
N LEU A 57 -9.45 6.30 0.25
CA LEU A 57 -8.55 6.45 1.39
C LEU A 57 -8.87 5.39 2.43
N MET A 58 -7.85 4.64 2.84
CA MET A 58 -7.95 3.67 3.93
C MET A 58 -6.96 4.08 5.02
N GLU A 59 -7.43 4.15 6.25
CA GLU A 59 -6.56 4.45 7.39
C GLU A 59 -6.28 3.17 8.18
N VAL A 60 -5.01 2.90 8.42
CA VAL A 60 -4.55 1.74 9.18
C VAL A 60 -3.63 2.24 10.27
N GLY A 61 -4.14 2.31 11.51
CA GLY A 61 -3.42 2.98 12.58
C GLY A 61 -3.20 4.44 12.21
N ASP A 62 -1.95 4.90 12.22
CA ASP A 62 -1.59 6.27 11.83
C ASP A 62 -1.19 6.37 10.35
N LEU A 63 -1.32 5.27 9.61
CA LEU A 63 -0.92 5.22 8.21
C LEU A 63 -2.12 5.50 7.31
N SER A 64 -1.96 6.42 6.36
CA SER A 64 -2.97 6.70 5.35
C SER A 64 -2.56 6.02 4.05
N VAL A 65 -3.44 5.20 3.51
CA VAL A 65 -3.20 4.41 2.30
C VAL A 65 -4.28 4.71 1.28
N TYR A 66 -3.88 5.07 0.08
CA TYR A 66 -4.81 5.23 -1.03
C TYR A 66 -4.91 3.93 -1.81
N LEU A 67 -6.13 3.55 -2.14
CA LEU A 67 -6.40 2.36 -2.96
C LEU A 67 -6.98 2.85 -4.29
N GLU A 68 -6.39 2.41 -5.40
CA GLU A 68 -6.92 2.74 -6.71
C GLU A 68 -8.31 2.12 -6.88
N ASN A 69 -9.29 2.94 -7.23
CA ASN A 69 -10.67 2.50 -7.31
C ASN A 69 -10.86 1.32 -8.29
N GLU A 70 -10.19 1.37 -9.43
CA GLU A 70 -10.28 0.31 -10.44
C GLU A 70 -9.67 -1.00 -9.96
N SER A 71 -8.77 -0.94 -8.98
CA SER A 71 -8.10 -2.12 -8.43
C SER A 71 -8.85 -2.77 -7.28
N LEU A 72 -9.86 -2.10 -6.71
CA LEU A 72 -10.57 -2.61 -5.53
C LEU A 72 -11.06 -4.05 -5.66
N PRO A 73 -11.70 -4.47 -6.77
CA PRO A 73 -12.15 -5.86 -6.91
C PRO A 73 -11.02 -6.88 -6.86
N PHE A 74 -9.81 -6.45 -7.17
CA PHE A 74 -8.63 -7.33 -7.21
C PHE A 74 -7.82 -7.27 -5.92
N LEU A 75 -8.20 -6.38 -4.98
CA LEU A 75 -7.52 -6.22 -3.70
C LEU A 75 -8.21 -6.96 -2.56
N GLU A 76 -9.37 -7.57 -2.81
CA GLU A 76 -10.06 -8.36 -1.80
C GLU A 76 -9.15 -9.48 -1.30
N ASP A 77 -9.14 -9.69 0.01
CA ASP A 77 -8.32 -10.69 0.69
C ASP A 77 -6.80 -10.48 0.53
N CYS A 78 -6.39 -9.34 0.03
CA CYS A 78 -4.98 -9.00 -0.07
C CYS A 78 -4.40 -8.72 1.32
N LYS A 79 -3.25 -9.32 1.62
CA LYS A 79 -2.55 -9.09 2.89
C LYS A 79 -1.16 -8.57 2.63
N VAL A 80 -0.83 -7.45 3.27
CA VAL A 80 0.51 -6.89 3.21
C VAL A 80 1.21 -7.21 4.52
N ASP A 81 2.35 -7.85 4.46
CA ASP A 81 3.12 -8.23 5.62
C ASP A 81 4.58 -7.84 5.44
N TYR A 82 5.33 -7.82 6.54
CA TYR A 82 6.74 -7.44 6.54
C TYR A 82 7.54 -8.57 7.19
N HIS A 83 8.55 -9.04 6.49
CA HIS A 83 9.44 -10.08 6.98
C HIS A 83 10.85 -9.53 7.13
N PRO A 84 11.31 -9.26 8.35
CA PRO A 84 12.68 -8.79 8.56
C PRO A 84 13.68 -9.91 8.20
N ASP A 85 14.77 -9.53 7.56
CA ASP A 85 15.86 -10.45 7.27
C ASP A 85 17.20 -9.74 7.45
N ARG A 86 18.29 -10.46 7.18
CA ARG A 86 19.63 -9.90 7.37
C ARG A 86 19.98 -8.80 6.38
N PHE A 87 19.19 -8.61 5.36
CA PHE A 87 19.39 -7.59 4.33
C PHE A 87 18.42 -6.41 4.45
N GLY A 88 17.73 -6.29 5.58
CA GLY A 88 16.85 -5.16 5.86
C GLY A 88 15.38 -5.45 5.91
N GLY A 89 14.93 -6.52 5.29
CA GLY A 89 13.54 -6.90 5.32
C GLY A 89 12.84 -6.79 3.97
N GLN A 90 11.66 -7.38 3.89
CA GLN A 90 10.90 -7.48 2.65
C GLN A 90 9.41 -7.44 2.92
N LEU A 91 8.69 -6.64 2.13
CA LEU A 91 7.23 -6.67 2.12
C LEU A 91 6.75 -7.81 1.23
N THR A 92 5.72 -8.51 1.69
CA THR A 92 5.05 -9.54 0.91
C THR A 92 3.57 -9.21 0.81
N ILE A 93 2.98 -9.58 -0.29
CA ILE A 93 1.57 -9.29 -0.57
C ILE A 93 0.81 -10.57 -0.90
#